data_44b44dcebd834a6ef9044b778324252d
#
_entry.id   44b44dcebd834a6ef9044b778324252d
#
_cell.length_a   1.000
_cell.length_b   1.000
_cell.length_c   1.000
_cell.angle_alpha   90.00
_cell.angle_beta   90.00
_cell.angle_gamma   90.00
#
_symmetry.space_group_name_H-M   'P 1'
#
loop_
_entity.id
_entity.type
_entity.pdbx_description
1 polymer ?
#
loop_
_entity_poly.entity_id
_entity_poly.type
_entity_poly.pdbx_seq_one_letter_code
_entity_poly.pdbx_strand_id
1 'polypeptide(L)'
;MKDRYEKFWFGMDVHRNNCFSLVAVETAFREGGEWLEQLLDYLEGNIDYTWDYLKKNIPEIHFLKPESTYLLWLDCRELGLSGDELQTFMVQDAGLALNDGRGFGPEGGGYMRMNIACPRRPLKGHWDS
;
A
#
# COMPACT_ATOMS: atom_id res chain seq x y z
N MET A 1 -26.77 -1.38 -12.46
CA MET A 1 -25.44 -1.96 -12.63
C MET A 1 -25.18 -3.07 -11.60
N LYS A 2 -25.42 -2.84 -10.30
CA LYS A 2 -25.26 -3.81 -9.20
C LYS A 2 -26.02 -5.12 -9.46
N ASP A 3 -27.30 -5.06 -9.76
CA ASP A 3 -28.15 -6.24 -9.98
C ASP A 3 -27.69 -7.13 -11.16
N ARG A 4 -27.15 -6.49 -12.23
CA ARG A 4 -26.59 -7.26 -13.37
C ARG A 4 -25.28 -7.96 -12.98
N TYR A 5 -24.46 -7.30 -12.18
CA TYR A 5 -23.22 -7.86 -11.63
C TYR A 5 -23.55 -9.07 -10.73
N GLU A 6 -24.46 -8.90 -9.78
CA GLU A 6 -24.87 -9.97 -8.86
C GLU A 6 -25.44 -11.18 -9.62
N LYS A 7 -26.36 -10.95 -10.58
CA LYS A 7 -26.90 -12.03 -11.41
C LYS A 7 -25.85 -12.80 -12.19
N PHE A 8 -24.83 -12.08 -12.72
CA PHE A 8 -23.73 -12.70 -13.45
C PHE A 8 -22.90 -13.61 -12.54
N TRP A 9 -22.49 -13.11 -11.37
CA TRP A 9 -21.69 -13.87 -10.42
C TRP A 9 -22.46 -15.05 -9.82
N PHE A 10 -23.73 -14.87 -9.48
CA PHE A 10 -24.61 -15.96 -9.03
C PHE A 10 -24.79 -17.03 -10.11
N GLY A 11 -24.93 -16.64 -11.37
CA GLY A 11 -25.07 -17.58 -12.48
C GLY A 11 -23.82 -18.42 -12.74
N MET A 12 -22.63 -17.89 -12.41
CA MET A 12 -21.35 -18.61 -12.52
C MET A 12 -21.00 -19.43 -11.26
N ASP A 13 -21.75 -19.32 -10.18
CA ASP A 13 -21.51 -19.96 -8.86
C ASP A 13 -20.10 -19.68 -8.27
N VAL A 14 -19.47 -18.58 -8.61
CA VAL A 14 -18.13 -18.18 -8.12
C VAL A 14 -18.15 -17.30 -6.88
N HIS A 15 -19.32 -17.05 -6.32
CA HIS A 15 -19.54 -16.18 -5.16
C HIS A 15 -19.36 -16.89 -3.82
N ARG A 16 -19.10 -18.19 -3.82
CA ARG A 16 -18.97 -19.00 -2.60
C ARG A 16 -17.52 -19.04 -2.12
N ASN A 17 -17.35 -18.91 -0.81
CA ASN A 17 -16.08 -19.17 -0.17
C ASN A 17 -15.73 -20.67 -0.25
N ASN A 18 -14.46 -20.99 -0.42
CA ASN A 18 -14.02 -22.36 -0.27
C ASN A 18 -13.99 -22.77 1.22
N CYS A 19 -13.98 -24.07 1.51
CA CYS A 19 -14.02 -24.59 2.88
C CYS A 19 -12.80 -24.15 3.72
N PHE A 20 -11.62 -23.99 3.11
CA PHE A 20 -10.42 -23.53 3.81
C PHE A 20 -10.52 -22.07 4.22
N SER A 21 -11.17 -21.21 3.42
CA SER A 21 -11.35 -19.79 3.75
C SER A 21 -12.17 -19.63 5.03
N LEU A 22 -13.19 -20.44 5.25
CA LEU A 22 -14.02 -20.37 6.45
C LEU A 22 -13.22 -20.73 7.71
N VAL A 23 -12.49 -21.84 7.67
CA VAL A 23 -11.65 -22.30 8.78
C VAL A 23 -10.50 -21.31 9.03
N ALA A 24 -9.88 -20.80 7.97
CA ALA A 24 -8.78 -19.84 8.11
C ALA A 24 -9.22 -18.53 8.79
N VAL A 25 -10.37 -17.99 8.40
CA VAL A 25 -10.91 -16.76 9.03
C VAL A 25 -11.24 -17.02 10.50
N GLU A 26 -11.94 -18.10 10.82
CA GLU A 26 -12.28 -18.44 12.20
C GLU A 26 -11.00 -18.58 13.07
N THR A 27 -10.03 -19.34 12.59
CA THR A 27 -8.75 -19.55 13.29
C THR A 27 -7.98 -18.26 13.46
N ALA A 28 -7.88 -17.42 12.42
CA ALA A 28 -7.19 -16.15 12.49
C ALA A 28 -7.78 -15.22 13.56
N PHE A 29 -9.11 -15.11 13.62
CA PHE A 29 -9.77 -14.29 14.64
C PHE A 29 -9.67 -14.86 16.05
N ARG A 30 -9.67 -16.19 16.20
CA ARG A 30 -9.60 -16.84 17.51
C ARG A 30 -8.20 -16.91 18.09
N GLU A 31 -7.19 -17.15 17.23
CA GLU A 31 -5.84 -17.51 17.67
C GLU A 31 -4.74 -16.55 17.15
N GLY A 32 -5.09 -15.62 16.24
CA GLY A 32 -4.12 -14.74 15.59
C GLY A 32 -3.74 -13.47 16.35
N GLY A 33 -4.24 -13.26 17.59
CA GLY A 33 -4.06 -12.00 18.32
C GLY A 33 -2.60 -11.63 18.54
N GLU A 34 -1.80 -12.52 19.09
CA GLU A 34 -0.38 -12.27 19.36
C GLU A 34 0.42 -11.99 18.06
N TRP A 35 0.13 -12.74 17.00
CA TRP A 35 0.76 -12.51 15.69
C TRP A 35 0.41 -11.13 15.13
N LEU A 36 -0.86 -10.72 15.28
CA LEU A 36 -1.33 -9.41 14.83
C LEU A 36 -0.63 -8.28 15.59
N GLU A 37 -0.52 -8.37 16.91
CA GLU A 37 0.18 -7.37 17.72
C GLU A 37 1.65 -7.21 17.28
N GLN A 38 2.37 -8.31 17.11
CA GLN A 38 3.75 -8.26 16.63
C GLN A 38 3.84 -7.68 15.21
N LEU A 39 2.87 -7.97 14.33
CA LEU A 39 2.81 -7.39 12.99
C LEU A 39 2.58 -5.87 13.06
N LEU A 40 1.67 -5.40 13.90
CA LEU A 40 1.38 -3.97 14.04
C LEU A 40 2.61 -3.20 14.53
N ASP A 41 3.31 -3.70 15.54
CA ASP A 41 4.56 -3.12 16.02
C ASP A 41 5.63 -3.05 14.91
N TYR A 42 5.70 -4.12 14.11
CA TYR A 42 6.65 -4.16 12.98
C TYR A 42 6.31 -3.15 11.90
N LEU A 43 5.02 -3.01 11.56
CA LEU A 43 4.54 -2.05 10.56
C LEU A 43 4.71 -0.61 11.06
N GLU A 44 4.45 -0.32 12.32
CA GLU A 44 4.71 0.99 12.92
C GLU A 44 6.18 1.37 12.77
N GLY A 45 7.09 0.45 13.08
CA GLY A 45 8.52 0.67 12.85
C GLY A 45 8.90 0.87 11.38
N ASN A 46 8.17 0.31 10.42
CA ASN A 46 8.38 0.59 8.99
C ASN A 46 7.85 1.98 8.60
N ILE A 47 6.71 2.39 9.17
CA ILE A 47 6.15 3.74 8.98
C ILE A 47 7.14 4.79 9.50
N ASP A 48 7.63 4.62 10.72
CA ASP A 48 8.58 5.55 11.35
C ASP A 48 9.88 5.64 10.56
N TYR A 49 10.44 4.51 10.15
CA TYR A 49 11.62 4.48 9.30
C TYR A 49 11.41 5.25 7.99
N THR A 50 10.28 5.03 7.31
CA THR A 50 9.97 5.71 6.04
C THR A 50 9.79 7.21 6.27
N TRP A 51 9.11 7.60 7.35
CA TRP A 51 8.92 8.99 7.73
C TRP A 51 10.23 9.72 7.95
N ASP A 52 11.10 9.15 8.78
CA ASP A 52 12.39 9.76 9.12
C ASP A 52 13.30 9.83 7.90
N TYR A 53 13.27 8.79 7.07
CA TYR A 53 14.07 8.75 5.84
C TYR A 53 13.66 9.84 4.86
N LEU A 54 12.37 9.95 4.52
CA LEU A 54 11.86 10.96 3.59
C LEU A 54 12.12 12.35 4.13
N LYS A 55 11.77 12.62 5.38
CA LYS A 55 12.00 13.93 6.01
C LYS A 55 13.45 14.38 5.96
N LYS A 56 14.38 13.45 6.06
CA LYS A 56 15.83 13.75 6.08
C LYS A 56 16.43 13.86 4.68
N ASN A 57 16.01 13.01 3.75
CA ASN A 57 16.71 12.81 2.47
C ASN A 57 15.91 13.32 1.27
N ILE A 58 14.58 13.33 1.33
CA ILE A 58 13.68 13.72 0.23
C ILE A 58 12.51 14.53 0.81
N PRO A 59 12.78 15.74 1.32
CA PRO A 59 11.77 16.55 2.00
C PRO A 59 10.62 17.00 1.09
N GLU A 60 10.74 16.84 -0.23
CA GLU A 60 9.71 17.13 -1.22
C GLU A 60 8.60 16.05 -1.28
N ILE A 61 8.82 14.89 -0.66
CA ILE A 61 7.82 13.82 -0.60
C ILE A 61 7.28 13.73 0.82
N HIS A 62 5.97 13.93 0.97
CA HIS A 62 5.30 13.94 2.26
C HIS A 62 4.25 12.83 2.35
N PHE A 63 3.91 12.41 3.55
CA PHE A 63 2.70 11.63 3.82
C PHE A 63 2.20 11.89 5.24
N LEU A 64 0.93 11.66 5.48
CA LEU A 64 0.38 11.60 6.83
C LEU A 64 0.53 10.18 7.35
N LYS A 65 1.05 10.00 8.57
CA LYS A 65 1.12 8.67 9.19
C LYS A 65 -0.29 8.08 9.25
N PRO A 66 -0.51 6.90 8.66
CA PRO A 66 -1.83 6.30 8.65
C PRO A 66 -2.23 5.80 10.04
N GLU A 67 -3.49 5.98 10.41
CA GLU A 67 -4.06 5.42 11.65
C GLU A 67 -4.41 3.93 11.50
N SER A 68 -4.41 3.42 10.27
CA SER A 68 -4.70 2.03 9.94
C SER A 68 -4.05 1.62 8.62
N THR A 69 -3.98 0.34 8.37
CA THR A 69 -3.41 -0.27 7.17
C THR A 69 -1.88 -0.17 7.10
N TYR A 70 -1.33 -0.69 6.02
CA TYR A 70 0.09 -0.71 5.71
C TYR A 70 0.37 0.01 4.38
N LEU A 71 -0.51 0.93 4.00
CA LEU A 71 -0.42 1.68 2.74
C LEU A 71 -0.16 3.15 3.05
N LEU A 72 0.96 3.65 2.59
CA LEU A 72 1.29 5.07 2.67
C LEU A 72 0.80 5.78 1.42
N TRP A 73 0.21 6.97 1.60
CA TRP A 73 -0.21 7.84 0.54
C TRP A 73 0.78 8.99 0.43
N LEU A 74 1.73 8.87 -0.51
CA LEU A 74 2.83 9.80 -0.69
C LEU A 74 2.38 10.99 -1.53
N ASP A 75 2.50 12.18 -1.01
CA ASP A 75 2.33 13.44 -1.74
C ASP A 75 3.66 13.80 -2.41
N CYS A 76 3.70 13.68 -3.73
CA CYS A 76 4.88 13.94 -4.55
C CYS A 76 4.74 15.23 -5.37
N ARG A 77 3.74 16.08 -5.08
CA ARG A 77 3.43 17.27 -5.89
C ARG A 77 4.55 18.31 -5.88
N GLU A 78 5.33 18.39 -4.81
CA GLU A 78 6.48 19.30 -4.71
C GLU A 78 7.64 18.93 -5.63
N LEU A 79 7.67 17.70 -6.17
CA LEU A 79 8.65 17.33 -7.20
C LEU A 79 8.40 18.05 -8.54
N GLY A 80 7.22 18.64 -8.74
CA GLY A 80 6.87 19.41 -9.94
C GLY A 80 6.72 18.59 -11.21
N LEU A 81 6.59 17.25 -11.09
CA LEU A 81 6.45 16.31 -12.21
C LEU A 81 4.97 16.12 -12.57
N SER A 82 4.66 16.02 -13.87
CA SER A 82 3.35 15.56 -14.33
C SER A 82 3.13 14.09 -13.93
N GLY A 83 1.87 13.61 -13.98
CA GLY A 83 1.57 12.23 -13.58
C GLY A 83 2.35 11.15 -14.36
N ASP A 84 2.58 11.35 -15.66
CA ASP A 84 3.34 10.41 -16.50
C ASP A 84 4.84 10.49 -16.22
N GLU A 85 5.36 11.69 -16.01
CA GLU A 85 6.76 11.91 -15.62
C GLU A 85 7.01 11.32 -14.23
N LEU A 86 6.12 11.53 -13.27
CA LEU A 86 6.22 10.97 -11.92
C LEU A 86 6.25 9.44 -11.96
N GLN A 87 5.36 8.81 -12.72
CA GLN A 87 5.35 7.35 -12.87
C GLN A 87 6.64 6.83 -13.50
N THR A 88 7.13 7.51 -14.55
CA THR A 88 8.38 7.15 -15.22
C THR A 88 9.57 7.30 -14.28
N PHE A 89 9.66 8.42 -13.57
CA PHE A 89 10.71 8.69 -12.59
C PHE A 89 10.75 7.63 -11.50
N MET A 90 9.58 7.30 -10.89
CA MET A 90 9.52 6.28 -9.84
C MET A 90 10.01 4.91 -10.30
N VAL A 91 9.65 4.50 -11.53
CA VAL A 91 10.03 3.17 -12.04
C VAL A 91 11.46 3.14 -12.57
N GLN A 92 11.87 4.12 -13.36
CA GLN A 92 13.13 4.06 -14.12
C GLN A 92 14.31 4.65 -13.35
N ASP A 93 14.09 5.74 -12.62
CA ASP A 93 15.17 6.45 -11.93
C ASP A 93 15.26 6.05 -10.46
N ALA A 94 14.11 5.96 -9.77
CA ALA A 94 14.07 5.56 -8.37
C ALA A 94 14.00 4.03 -8.16
N GLY A 95 13.71 3.23 -9.20
CA GLY A 95 13.59 1.78 -9.11
C GLY A 95 12.39 1.29 -8.26
N LEU A 96 11.38 2.13 -8.07
CA LEU A 96 10.23 1.89 -7.21
C LEU A 96 8.95 1.66 -8.02
N ALA A 97 8.40 0.45 -7.99
CA ALA A 97 7.12 0.11 -8.60
C ALA A 97 5.96 0.44 -7.65
N LEU A 98 5.62 1.73 -7.50
CA LEU A 98 4.52 2.20 -6.68
C LEU A 98 3.20 2.23 -7.46
N ASN A 99 2.07 2.29 -6.75
CA ASN A 99 0.79 2.48 -7.41
C ASN A 99 0.54 3.96 -7.69
N ASP A 100 0.25 4.26 -8.94
CA ASP A 100 -0.13 5.62 -9.38
C ASP A 100 -1.45 6.05 -8.71
N GLY A 101 -1.44 7.24 -8.10
CA GLY A 101 -2.60 7.79 -7.41
C GLY A 101 -3.79 8.04 -8.34
N ARG A 102 -3.56 8.33 -9.62
CA ARG A 102 -4.61 8.53 -10.63
C ARG A 102 -5.52 7.30 -10.80
N GLY A 103 -5.02 6.10 -10.48
CA GLY A 103 -5.83 4.87 -10.46
C GLY A 103 -6.92 4.86 -9.39
N PHE A 104 -6.89 5.79 -8.42
CA PHE A 104 -7.84 5.89 -7.32
C PHE A 104 -8.82 7.07 -7.45
N GLY A 105 -8.68 7.88 -8.48
CA GLY A 105 -9.56 9.00 -8.77
C GLY A 105 -8.80 10.19 -9.36
N PRO A 106 -9.52 11.18 -9.90
CA PRO A 106 -8.93 12.35 -10.56
C PRO A 106 -8.06 13.21 -9.62
N GLU A 107 -8.37 13.23 -8.32
CA GLU A 107 -7.61 13.96 -7.31
C GLU A 107 -6.28 13.26 -6.94
N GLY A 108 -6.07 12.01 -7.39
CA GLY A 108 -4.85 11.25 -7.14
C GLY A 108 -3.63 11.68 -7.97
N GLY A 109 -3.77 12.68 -8.84
CA GLY A 109 -2.65 13.24 -9.60
C GLY A 109 -1.55 13.81 -8.70
N GLY A 110 -0.29 13.41 -8.93
CA GLY A 110 0.84 13.81 -8.09
C GLY A 110 1.01 13.01 -6.81
N TYR A 111 0.21 11.96 -6.62
CA TYR A 111 0.32 11.04 -5.48
C TYR A 111 0.77 9.65 -5.90
N MET A 112 1.46 8.96 -4.99
CA MET A 112 1.84 7.57 -5.14
C MET A 112 1.44 6.76 -3.90
N ARG A 113 0.92 5.53 -4.09
CA ARG A 113 0.63 4.64 -2.98
C ARG A 113 1.73 3.59 -2.80
N MET A 114 2.34 3.60 -1.63
CA MET A 114 3.41 2.68 -1.25
C MET A 114 2.91 1.63 -0.26
N ASN A 115 3.23 0.37 -0.50
CA ASN A 115 2.98 -0.72 0.44
C ASN A 115 4.24 -0.94 1.30
N ILE A 116 4.11 -0.82 2.64
CA ILE A 116 5.21 -1.01 3.59
C ILE A 116 5.13 -2.35 4.36
N ALA A 117 4.20 -3.23 3.99
CA ALA A 117 4.10 -4.57 4.56
C ALA A 117 5.14 -5.51 3.92
N CYS A 118 6.40 -5.18 4.09
CA CYS A 118 7.54 -5.94 3.59
C CYS A 118 8.65 -5.99 4.66
N PRO A 119 9.62 -6.91 4.54
CA PRO A 119 10.79 -6.88 5.38
C PRO A 119 11.53 -5.54 5.28
N ARG A 120 12.13 -5.07 6.38
CA ARG A 120 12.81 -3.75 6.42
C ARG A 120 14.05 -3.66 5.52
N ARG A 121 14.66 -4.80 5.19
CA ARG A 121 15.85 -4.84 4.32
C ARG A 121 15.60 -4.29 2.91
N PRO A 122 14.52 -4.64 2.18
CA PRO A 122 14.18 -4.00 0.91
C PRO A 122 13.90 -2.51 1.03
N LEU A 123 13.25 -2.07 2.13
CA LEU A 123 13.03 -0.65 2.40
C LEU A 123 14.36 0.10 2.52
N LYS A 124 15.38 -0.48 3.16
CA LYS A 124 16.72 0.10 3.27
C LYS A 124 17.52 0.03 1.97
N GLY A 125 17.47 -1.09 1.27
CA GLY A 125 18.32 -1.34 0.09
C GLY A 125 17.94 -0.56 -1.16
N HIS A 126 16.73 -0.05 -1.27
CA HIS A 126 16.30 0.81 -2.38
C HIS A 126 16.64 2.29 -2.16
N TRP A 127 16.93 2.68 -0.93
CA TRP A 127 17.17 4.07 -0.55
C TRP A 127 18.68 4.38 -0.37
N ASP A 128 19.52 3.35 -0.24
CA ASP A 128 20.96 3.48 0.02
C ASP A 128 21.82 3.21 -1.25
N SER A 129 21.19 2.99 -2.43
CA SER A 129 21.83 2.79 -3.73
C SER A 129 21.65 4.01 -4.62
#